data_c0b509fe87f9cff57fd493a005f3038c
#
_entry.id   c0b509fe87f9cff57fd493a005f3038c
#
_cell.length_a   1.000
_cell.length_b   1.000
_cell.length_c   1.000
_cell.angle_alpha   90.00
_cell.angle_beta   90.00
_cell.angle_gamma   90.00
#
_symmetry.space_group_name_H-M   'P 1'
#
loop_
_entity.id
_entity.type
_entity.pdbx_description
1 polymer ?
#
loop_
_entity_poly.entity_id
_entity_poly.type
_entity_poly.pdbx_seq_one_letter_code
_entity_poly.pdbx_strand_id
1 'polypeptide(L)'
;VAKKYSNGPFAKNGGEMGWLNSTDLPDLFVDKIIKLKKNEVSFPFESKNGLHIVKLDDVKSFKKDKVFSSQYNINQILIKQNQITSEDDILKKLDNIRNKIIEGLPFGDAAAQSSEDSISSLKGGSLGWVDRNNLLPEFQVELDKGELNSLIGPFKTSAGWHLIELIGKRQKDITEDSRKLAARLKILNYKAEIRYKDWFEILKQSSNIEMIKN
;
A
#
# COMPACT_ATOMS: atom_id res chain seq x y z
N VAL A 1 12.18 8.30 44.53
CA VAL A 1 12.11 6.86 44.75
C VAL A 1 13.16 6.16 43.91
N ALA A 2 13.16 6.28 42.55
CA ALA A 2 14.08 5.56 41.67
C ALA A 2 15.58 5.80 41.98
N LYS A 3 16.00 7.03 42.25
CA LYS A 3 17.41 7.34 42.65
C LYS A 3 17.87 6.57 43.87
N LYS A 4 16.95 6.19 44.76
CA LYS A 4 17.30 5.52 46.05
C LYS A 4 17.18 4.02 45.98
N TYR A 5 16.25 3.48 45.18
CA TYR A 5 15.86 2.07 45.28
C TYR A 5 16.04 1.29 43.95
N SER A 6 16.23 1.99 42.81
CA SER A 6 16.33 1.28 41.54
C SER A 6 17.75 0.83 41.27
N ASN A 7 17.89 -0.41 40.79
CA ASN A 7 19.12 -0.98 40.26
C ASN A 7 19.21 -0.88 38.72
N GLY A 8 18.21 -0.28 38.08
CA GLY A 8 18.16 -0.14 36.64
C GLY A 8 19.12 0.92 36.06
N PRO A 9 19.41 0.90 34.78
CA PRO A 9 20.40 1.75 34.14
C PRO A 9 20.06 3.26 34.26
N PHE A 10 18.79 3.61 34.39
CA PHE A 10 18.32 5.00 34.54
C PHE A 10 18.16 5.47 35.99
N ALA A 11 18.54 4.64 36.98
CA ALA A 11 18.37 4.96 38.41
C ALA A 11 18.97 6.32 38.79
N LYS A 12 20.17 6.64 38.30
CA LYS A 12 20.88 7.90 38.57
C LYS A 12 20.09 9.14 38.10
N ASN A 13 19.34 9.00 37.02
CA ASN A 13 18.49 10.06 36.46
C ASN A 13 17.06 10.03 36.99
N GLY A 14 16.80 9.32 38.10
CA GLY A 14 15.48 9.24 38.68
C GLY A 14 14.52 8.27 37.97
N GLY A 15 15.03 7.45 37.06
CA GLY A 15 14.26 6.53 36.25
C GLY A 15 13.72 7.14 34.94
N GLU A 16 14.10 8.41 34.63
CA GLU A 16 13.65 9.07 33.43
C GLU A 16 14.23 8.41 32.18
N MET A 17 13.36 7.97 31.28
CA MET A 17 13.70 7.30 30.01
C MET A 17 13.42 8.22 28.80
N GLY A 18 12.88 9.44 29.04
CA GLY A 18 12.47 10.33 27.97
C GLY A 18 11.25 9.83 27.18
N TRP A 19 11.10 10.36 25.96
CA TRP A 19 10.05 9.95 25.05
C TRP A 19 10.43 8.66 24.32
N LEU A 20 9.62 7.62 24.49
CA LEU A 20 9.77 6.35 23.81
C LEU A 20 8.56 6.07 22.93
N ASN A 21 8.78 5.47 21.76
CA ASN A 21 7.67 4.94 20.98
C ASN A 21 7.18 3.63 21.62
N SER A 22 5.88 3.41 21.62
CA SER A 22 5.32 2.14 22.09
C SER A 22 5.86 0.91 21.33
N THR A 23 6.29 1.09 20.09
CA THR A 23 6.92 0.05 19.25
C THR A 23 8.34 -0.32 19.68
N ASP A 24 9.00 0.52 20.46
CA ASP A 24 10.39 0.33 20.92
C ASP A 24 10.43 -0.30 22.32
N LEU A 25 9.26 -0.47 22.94
CA LEU A 25 9.12 -1.12 24.24
C LEU A 25 8.75 -2.60 24.07
N PRO A 26 9.27 -3.48 24.97
CA PRO A 26 8.78 -4.84 25.03
C PRO A 26 7.26 -4.89 25.31
N ASP A 27 6.57 -5.85 24.72
CA ASP A 27 5.10 -5.99 24.82
C ASP A 27 4.60 -5.99 26.27
N LEU A 28 5.36 -6.63 27.17
CA LEU A 28 5.05 -6.68 28.61
C LEU A 28 4.91 -5.26 29.23
N PHE A 29 5.76 -4.32 28.80
CA PHE A 29 5.71 -2.93 29.28
C PHE A 29 4.57 -2.18 28.61
N VAL A 30 4.35 -2.39 27.32
CA VAL A 30 3.24 -1.76 26.57
C VAL A 30 1.91 -2.12 27.22
N ASP A 31 1.68 -3.40 27.54
CA ASP A 31 0.44 -3.89 28.17
C ASP A 31 0.15 -3.26 29.55
N LYS A 32 1.19 -2.86 30.26
CA LYS A 32 1.04 -2.17 31.55
C LYS A 32 0.82 -0.66 31.37
N ILE A 33 1.63 -0.04 30.51
CA ILE A 33 1.63 1.41 30.28
C ILE A 33 0.34 1.89 29.60
N ILE A 34 -0.21 1.13 28.65
CA ILE A 34 -1.44 1.52 27.92
C ILE A 34 -2.68 1.67 28.82
N LYS A 35 -2.65 1.06 29.99
CA LYS A 35 -3.74 1.12 30.98
C LYS A 35 -3.59 2.28 31.94
N LEU A 36 -2.44 2.95 31.98
CA LEU A 36 -2.15 4.05 32.88
C LEU A 36 -2.67 5.37 32.33
N LYS A 37 -3.12 6.22 33.22
CA LYS A 37 -3.39 7.64 32.94
C LYS A 37 -2.11 8.46 33.12
N LYS A 38 -2.08 9.66 32.56
CA LYS A 38 -0.99 10.61 32.78
C LYS A 38 -0.71 10.78 34.28
N ASN A 39 0.58 10.71 34.66
CA ASN A 39 1.10 10.74 36.03
C ASN A 39 0.77 9.52 36.89
N GLU A 40 0.16 8.49 36.35
CA GLU A 40 -0.16 7.26 37.07
C GLU A 40 1.03 6.31 37.13
N VAL A 41 1.11 5.56 38.23
CA VAL A 41 2.18 4.56 38.50
C VAL A 41 1.57 3.17 38.40
N SER A 42 2.25 2.28 37.71
CA SER A 42 1.82 0.89 37.57
C SER A 42 1.90 0.13 38.91
N PHE A 43 1.12 -0.95 39.03
CA PHE A 43 1.44 -2.00 39.98
C PHE A 43 2.81 -2.64 39.61
N PRO A 44 3.53 -3.19 40.63
CA PRO A 44 4.75 -3.94 40.35
C PRO A 44 4.48 -5.11 39.38
N PHE A 45 5.39 -5.35 38.43
CA PHE A 45 5.33 -6.48 37.54
C PHE A 45 6.72 -7.03 37.28
N GLU A 46 6.81 -8.30 36.95
CA GLU A 46 8.06 -9.03 36.79
C GLU A 46 8.42 -9.19 35.30
N SER A 47 9.71 -9.10 35.02
CA SER A 47 10.31 -9.49 33.74
C SER A 47 11.53 -10.34 33.95
N LYS A 48 12.18 -10.80 32.87
CA LYS A 48 13.47 -11.53 32.96
C LYS A 48 14.58 -10.74 33.66
N ASN A 49 14.43 -9.41 33.72
CA ASN A 49 15.42 -8.48 34.29
C ASN A 49 15.08 -8.06 35.73
N GLY A 50 14.01 -8.58 36.31
CA GLY A 50 13.59 -8.31 37.68
C GLY A 50 12.20 -7.65 37.78
N LEU A 51 11.94 -7.05 38.96
CA LEU A 51 10.69 -6.35 39.27
C LEU A 51 10.72 -4.90 38.78
N HIS A 52 9.65 -4.48 38.15
CA HIS A 52 9.50 -3.16 37.58
C HIS A 52 8.29 -2.43 38.17
N ILE A 53 8.47 -1.13 38.35
CA ILE A 53 7.39 -0.15 38.56
C ILE A 53 7.63 0.95 37.55
N VAL A 54 6.62 1.30 36.77
CA VAL A 54 6.71 2.36 35.76
C VAL A 54 5.70 3.47 36.07
N LYS A 55 6.07 4.71 35.80
CA LYS A 55 5.21 5.88 35.85
C LYS A 55 5.05 6.41 34.44
N LEU A 56 3.83 6.69 34.05
CA LEU A 56 3.52 7.36 32.78
C LEU A 56 3.46 8.87 33.01
N ASP A 57 4.51 9.59 32.65
CA ASP A 57 4.57 11.03 32.84
C ASP A 57 3.70 11.77 31.83
N ASP A 58 3.72 11.39 30.56
CA ASP A 58 2.87 11.97 29.53
C ASP A 58 2.68 11.03 28.34
N VAL A 59 1.66 11.32 27.53
CA VAL A 59 1.36 10.61 26.28
C VAL A 59 1.25 11.62 25.14
N LYS A 60 2.08 11.47 24.13
CA LYS A 60 1.92 12.17 22.87
C LYS A 60 1.22 11.26 21.88
N SER A 61 -0.01 11.57 21.55
CA SER A 61 -0.68 10.98 20.41
C SER A 61 -0.20 11.73 19.16
N PHE A 62 0.63 11.11 18.34
CA PHE A 62 0.82 11.61 16.99
C PHE A 62 -0.50 11.38 16.25
N LYS A 63 -1.18 12.45 15.87
CA LYS A 63 -2.21 12.37 14.83
C LYS A 63 -1.47 11.87 13.60
N LYS A 64 -1.58 10.58 13.33
CA LYS A 64 -1.05 10.03 12.07
C LYS A 64 -1.84 10.70 10.95
N ASP A 65 -1.14 11.32 10.03
CA ASP A 65 -1.74 11.95 8.88
C ASP A 65 -2.63 10.95 8.15
N LYS A 66 -3.76 11.46 7.68
CA LYS A 66 -4.65 10.67 6.84
C LYS A 66 -3.97 10.42 5.51
N VAL A 67 -4.08 9.19 5.03
CA VAL A 67 -3.60 8.78 3.71
C VAL A 67 -4.79 8.71 2.78
N PHE A 68 -4.77 9.51 1.72
CA PHE A 68 -5.80 9.50 0.69
C PHE A 68 -5.23 8.89 -0.59
N SER A 69 -6.07 8.15 -1.30
CA SER A 69 -5.79 7.69 -2.66
C SER A 69 -6.82 8.26 -3.62
N SER A 70 -6.36 8.69 -4.78
CA SER A 70 -7.24 9.06 -5.87
C SER A 70 -7.87 7.82 -6.48
N GLN A 71 -9.17 7.85 -6.70
CA GLN A 71 -9.90 6.81 -7.41
C GLN A 71 -10.59 7.40 -8.62
N TYR A 72 -10.61 6.63 -9.70
CA TYR A 72 -11.27 6.96 -10.96
C TYR A 72 -12.38 5.96 -11.25
N ASN A 73 -13.55 6.47 -11.63
CA ASN A 73 -14.61 5.64 -12.17
C ASN A 73 -14.53 5.75 -13.70
N ILE A 74 -14.23 4.64 -14.35
CA ILE A 74 -13.89 4.60 -15.76
C ILE A 74 -14.59 3.46 -16.50
N ASN A 75 -14.93 3.74 -17.75
CA ASN A 75 -15.21 2.72 -18.74
C ASN A 75 -14.04 2.64 -19.73
N GLN A 76 -13.76 1.44 -20.27
CA GLN A 76 -12.69 1.25 -21.25
C GLN A 76 -13.14 0.46 -22.47
N ILE A 77 -12.50 0.75 -23.59
CA ILE A 77 -12.44 -0.08 -24.80
C ILE A 77 -10.98 -0.45 -24.99
N LEU A 78 -10.68 -1.73 -25.04
CA LEU A 78 -9.36 -2.28 -25.29
C LEU A 78 -9.31 -2.94 -26.67
N ILE A 79 -8.33 -2.58 -27.47
CA ILE A 79 -7.96 -3.30 -28.68
C ILE A 79 -6.54 -3.87 -28.49
N LYS A 80 -6.42 -5.18 -28.53
CA LYS A 80 -5.13 -5.87 -28.34
C LYS A 80 -4.31 -5.79 -29.62
N GLN A 81 -3.03 -5.52 -29.47
CA GLN A 81 -2.11 -5.61 -30.58
C GLN A 81 -1.80 -7.08 -30.89
N ASN A 82 -1.93 -7.49 -32.11
CA ASN A 82 -1.55 -8.82 -32.60
C ASN A 82 -0.53 -8.69 -33.74
N GLN A 83 0.00 -9.82 -34.23
CA GLN A 83 1.02 -9.84 -35.28
C GLN A 83 0.48 -9.49 -36.68
N ILE A 84 -0.83 -9.47 -36.86
CA ILE A 84 -1.50 -9.31 -38.16
C ILE A 84 -2.00 -7.88 -38.36
N THR A 85 -2.41 -7.20 -37.28
CA THR A 85 -3.02 -5.87 -37.33
C THR A 85 -1.95 -4.81 -37.09
N SER A 86 -1.79 -3.89 -38.04
CA SER A 86 -0.84 -2.78 -37.91
C SER A 86 -1.32 -1.78 -36.83
N GLU A 87 -0.36 -1.05 -36.26
CA GLU A 87 -0.67 0.01 -35.29
C GLU A 87 -1.60 1.08 -35.89
N ASP A 88 -1.37 1.44 -37.13
CA ASP A 88 -2.20 2.40 -37.86
C ASP A 88 -3.66 1.94 -38.02
N ASP A 89 -3.89 0.64 -38.25
CA ASP A 89 -5.23 0.10 -38.38
C ASP A 89 -5.96 0.10 -37.03
N ILE A 90 -5.23 -0.17 -35.94
CA ILE A 90 -5.81 -0.09 -34.59
C ILE A 90 -6.20 1.37 -34.27
N LEU A 91 -5.33 2.33 -34.55
CA LEU A 91 -5.61 3.74 -34.32
C LEU A 91 -6.81 4.22 -35.13
N LYS A 92 -6.88 3.88 -36.43
CA LYS A 92 -8.05 4.19 -37.26
C LYS A 92 -9.34 3.57 -36.74
N LYS A 93 -9.27 2.33 -36.25
CA LYS A 93 -10.42 1.65 -35.63
C LYS A 93 -10.88 2.39 -34.38
N LEU A 94 -9.97 2.79 -33.49
CA LEU A 94 -10.28 3.52 -32.25
C LEU A 94 -10.79 4.93 -32.53
N ASP A 95 -10.23 5.64 -33.51
CA ASP A 95 -10.70 6.96 -33.93
C ASP A 95 -12.13 6.89 -34.50
N ASN A 96 -12.44 5.84 -35.30
CA ASN A 96 -13.80 5.62 -35.78
C ASN A 96 -14.77 5.36 -34.62
N ILE A 97 -14.39 4.53 -33.64
CA ILE A 97 -15.22 4.28 -32.46
C ILE A 97 -15.42 5.57 -31.67
N ARG A 98 -14.36 6.34 -31.46
CA ARG A 98 -14.40 7.64 -30.78
C ARG A 98 -15.37 8.60 -31.47
N ASN A 99 -15.31 8.73 -32.80
CA ASN A 99 -16.20 9.60 -33.56
C ASN A 99 -17.66 9.16 -33.41
N LYS A 100 -17.96 7.86 -33.50
CA LYS A 100 -19.33 7.34 -33.26
C LYS A 100 -19.85 7.68 -31.86
N ILE A 101 -18.99 7.61 -30.84
CA ILE A 101 -19.37 7.99 -29.47
C ILE A 101 -19.67 9.50 -29.40
N ILE A 102 -18.84 10.34 -30.03
CA ILE A 102 -19.05 11.78 -30.11
C ILE A 102 -20.38 12.12 -30.86
N GLU A 103 -20.71 11.32 -31.86
CA GLU A 103 -21.96 11.43 -32.63
C GLU A 103 -23.21 10.90 -31.87
N GLY A 104 -23.03 10.35 -30.68
CA GLY A 104 -24.13 9.96 -29.79
C GLY A 104 -24.29 8.47 -29.56
N LEU A 105 -23.38 7.61 -30.07
CA LEU A 105 -23.39 6.19 -29.69
C LEU A 105 -23.00 6.06 -28.21
N PRO A 106 -23.81 5.38 -27.36
CA PRO A 106 -23.44 5.16 -25.98
C PRO A 106 -22.11 4.42 -25.86
N PHE A 107 -21.21 4.86 -24.96
CA PHE A 107 -19.91 4.21 -24.76
C PHE A 107 -20.06 2.73 -24.46
N GLY A 108 -21.05 2.36 -23.65
CA GLY A 108 -21.31 0.97 -23.29
C GLY A 108 -21.61 0.08 -24.49
N ASP A 109 -22.37 0.58 -25.47
CA ASP A 109 -22.69 -0.14 -26.71
C ASP A 109 -21.45 -0.28 -27.60
N ALA A 110 -20.66 0.81 -27.70
CA ALA A 110 -19.39 0.77 -28.42
C ALA A 110 -18.40 -0.24 -27.78
N ALA A 111 -18.34 -0.30 -26.46
CA ALA A 111 -17.50 -1.23 -25.72
C ALA A 111 -17.96 -2.69 -25.93
N ALA A 112 -19.25 -2.96 -25.84
CA ALA A 112 -19.80 -4.29 -26.06
C ALA A 112 -19.54 -4.83 -27.48
N GLN A 113 -19.54 -3.94 -28.48
CA GLN A 113 -19.32 -4.31 -29.89
C GLN A 113 -17.85 -4.40 -30.28
N SER A 114 -16.95 -3.67 -29.64
CA SER A 114 -15.61 -3.43 -30.16
C SER A 114 -14.48 -3.77 -29.18
N SER A 115 -14.75 -3.83 -27.87
CA SER A 115 -13.73 -4.09 -26.88
C SER A 115 -13.29 -5.55 -26.84
N GLU A 116 -11.99 -5.77 -26.84
CA GLU A 116 -11.37 -7.10 -26.71
C GLU A 116 -11.04 -7.46 -25.23
N ASP A 117 -11.45 -6.62 -24.29
CA ASP A 117 -11.51 -6.97 -22.87
C ASP A 117 -12.82 -7.70 -22.57
N SER A 118 -12.78 -9.03 -22.59
CA SER A 118 -13.96 -9.89 -22.42
C SER A 118 -14.68 -9.72 -21.08
N ILE A 119 -14.00 -9.17 -20.05
CA ILE A 119 -14.58 -8.99 -18.72
C ILE A 119 -15.38 -7.68 -18.65
N SER A 120 -14.79 -6.58 -19.10
CA SER A 120 -15.44 -5.26 -19.02
C SER A 120 -16.42 -5.04 -20.16
N SER A 121 -16.19 -5.58 -21.36
CA SER A 121 -17.08 -5.42 -22.52
C SER A 121 -18.54 -5.85 -22.22
N LEU A 122 -18.71 -6.97 -21.51
CA LEU A 122 -20.02 -7.46 -21.08
C LEU A 122 -20.76 -6.51 -20.10
N LYS A 123 -20.04 -5.57 -19.51
CA LYS A 123 -20.55 -4.55 -18.59
C LYS A 123 -20.48 -3.14 -19.21
N GLY A 124 -20.52 -3.04 -20.54
CA GLY A 124 -20.38 -1.77 -21.24
C GLY A 124 -19.01 -1.10 -21.07
N GLY A 125 -17.95 -1.89 -20.90
CA GLY A 125 -16.61 -1.39 -20.67
C GLY A 125 -16.31 -0.98 -19.22
N SER A 126 -17.26 -1.10 -18.31
CA SER A 126 -17.13 -0.56 -16.94
C SER A 126 -16.09 -1.31 -16.10
N LEU A 127 -15.13 -0.55 -15.55
CA LEU A 127 -14.19 -1.00 -14.53
C LEU A 127 -14.61 -0.55 -13.11
N GLY A 128 -15.63 0.32 -13.01
CA GLY A 128 -16.06 0.92 -11.76
C GLY A 128 -15.00 1.82 -11.14
N TRP A 129 -14.99 1.95 -9.82
CA TRP A 129 -14.00 2.74 -9.08
C TRP A 129 -12.69 1.98 -8.94
N VAL A 130 -11.66 2.46 -9.63
CA VAL A 130 -10.30 1.89 -9.60
C VAL A 130 -9.37 2.84 -8.85
N ASP A 131 -8.54 2.28 -7.97
CA ASP A 131 -7.53 3.05 -7.25
C ASP A 131 -6.38 3.41 -8.20
N ARG A 132 -5.93 4.67 -8.16
CA ARG A 132 -4.82 5.16 -8.99
C ARG A 132 -3.59 4.26 -8.92
N ASN A 133 -3.27 3.77 -7.71
CA ASN A 133 -2.07 2.95 -7.49
C ASN A 133 -2.18 1.53 -8.11
N ASN A 134 -3.38 1.09 -8.47
CA ASN A 134 -3.62 -0.20 -9.13
C ASN A 134 -3.66 -0.08 -10.67
N LEU A 135 -3.52 1.13 -11.20
CA LEU A 135 -3.49 1.40 -12.63
C LEU A 135 -2.05 1.40 -13.16
N LEU A 136 -1.88 0.99 -14.41
CA LEU A 136 -0.61 1.13 -15.11
C LEU A 136 -0.20 2.61 -15.22
N PRO A 137 1.11 2.93 -15.27
CA PRO A 137 1.60 4.31 -15.31
C PRO A 137 0.97 5.16 -16.44
N GLU A 138 0.74 4.56 -17.60
CA GLU A 138 0.13 5.22 -18.75
C GLU A 138 -1.30 5.67 -18.45
N PHE A 139 -2.10 4.83 -17.80
CA PHE A 139 -3.44 5.19 -17.31
C PHE A 139 -3.39 6.33 -16.31
N GLN A 140 -2.44 6.27 -15.35
CA GLN A 140 -2.31 7.30 -14.33
C GLN A 140 -2.09 8.68 -14.96
N VAL A 141 -1.17 8.76 -15.92
CA VAL A 141 -0.83 10.01 -16.61
C VAL A 141 -2.03 10.58 -17.36
N GLU A 142 -2.75 9.74 -18.10
CA GLU A 142 -3.87 10.17 -18.91
C GLU A 142 -5.11 10.56 -18.06
N LEU A 143 -5.40 9.79 -17.01
CA LEU A 143 -6.53 10.05 -16.11
C LEU A 143 -6.30 11.27 -15.20
N ASP A 144 -5.04 11.51 -14.78
CA ASP A 144 -4.72 12.70 -13.99
C ASP A 144 -5.02 13.99 -14.76
N LYS A 145 -4.72 14.01 -16.07
CA LYS A 145 -4.95 15.17 -16.97
C LYS A 145 -6.39 15.26 -17.48
N GLY A 146 -7.08 14.10 -17.57
CA GLY A 146 -8.41 14.04 -18.17
C GLY A 146 -9.47 14.83 -17.39
N GLU A 147 -10.46 15.35 -18.07
CA GLU A 147 -11.62 16.02 -17.50
C GLU A 147 -12.75 15.02 -17.23
N LEU A 148 -13.66 15.34 -16.30
CA LEU A 148 -14.83 14.50 -16.05
C LEU A 148 -15.73 14.47 -17.28
N ASN A 149 -16.31 13.31 -17.55
CA ASN A 149 -17.16 13.03 -18.70
C ASN A 149 -16.47 13.24 -20.06
N SER A 150 -15.13 13.10 -20.11
CA SER A 150 -14.39 13.18 -21.35
C SER A 150 -13.94 11.80 -21.85
N LEU A 151 -13.74 11.73 -23.17
CA LEU A 151 -13.07 10.59 -23.81
C LEU A 151 -11.56 10.85 -23.85
N ILE A 152 -10.80 9.88 -23.31
CA ILE A 152 -9.35 9.96 -23.20
C ILE A 152 -8.74 8.85 -24.07
N GLY A 153 -7.74 9.20 -24.83
CA GLY A 153 -7.06 8.28 -25.74
C GLY A 153 -7.39 8.57 -27.22
N PRO A 154 -6.94 7.69 -28.14
CA PRO A 154 -6.28 6.41 -27.86
C PRO A 154 -4.89 6.55 -27.26
N PHE A 155 -4.53 5.65 -26.31
CA PHE A 155 -3.18 5.51 -25.79
C PHE A 155 -2.80 4.04 -25.61
N LYS A 156 -1.48 3.77 -25.61
CA LYS A 156 -0.93 2.42 -25.61
C LYS A 156 -0.46 2.00 -24.21
N THR A 157 -0.68 0.72 -23.90
CA THR A 157 -0.09 0.04 -22.73
C THR A 157 0.46 -1.32 -23.15
N SER A 158 1.02 -2.06 -22.20
CA SER A 158 1.44 -3.45 -22.43
C SER A 158 0.27 -4.39 -22.78
N ALA A 159 -0.97 -4.05 -22.44
CA ALA A 159 -2.16 -4.85 -22.74
C ALA A 159 -2.73 -4.57 -24.14
N GLY A 160 -2.39 -3.43 -24.75
CA GLY A 160 -2.90 -2.98 -26.03
C GLY A 160 -3.21 -1.49 -26.05
N TRP A 161 -4.13 -1.09 -26.91
CA TRP A 161 -4.59 0.28 -27.10
C TRP A 161 -5.91 0.53 -26.40
N HIS A 162 -6.03 1.65 -25.72
CA HIS A 162 -7.16 1.99 -24.88
C HIS A 162 -7.85 3.27 -25.34
N LEU A 163 -9.16 3.26 -25.29
CA LEU A 163 -10.03 4.43 -25.28
C LEU A 163 -10.83 4.40 -23.99
N ILE A 164 -10.83 5.48 -23.23
CA ILE A 164 -11.44 5.56 -21.90
C ILE A 164 -12.48 6.67 -21.83
N GLU A 165 -13.56 6.39 -21.13
CA GLU A 165 -14.50 7.40 -20.65
C GLU A 165 -14.30 7.60 -19.15
N LEU A 166 -13.97 8.83 -18.74
CA LEU A 166 -13.77 9.19 -17.33
C LEU A 166 -15.06 9.71 -16.72
N ILE A 167 -15.74 8.85 -15.95
CA ILE A 167 -17.06 9.14 -15.37
C ILE A 167 -16.93 9.90 -14.03
N GLY A 168 -15.90 9.59 -13.23
CA GLY A 168 -15.76 10.17 -11.90
C GLY A 168 -14.35 10.17 -11.36
N LYS A 169 -14.06 11.17 -10.52
CA LYS A 169 -12.84 11.26 -9.71
C LYS A 169 -13.24 11.46 -8.25
N ARG A 170 -12.56 10.76 -7.33
CA ARG A 170 -12.75 10.97 -5.89
C ARG A 170 -11.47 10.71 -5.12
N GLN A 171 -11.40 11.28 -3.91
CA GLN A 171 -10.40 10.93 -2.91
C GLN A 171 -11.02 9.94 -1.91
N LYS A 172 -10.36 8.81 -1.71
CA LYS A 172 -10.75 7.81 -0.71
C LYS A 172 -9.75 7.82 0.44
N ASP A 173 -10.23 7.92 1.67
CA ASP A 173 -9.40 7.72 2.86
C ASP A 173 -9.01 6.24 2.94
N ILE A 174 -7.72 5.96 2.75
CA ILE A 174 -7.15 4.62 2.80
C ILE A 174 -6.22 4.43 3.99
N THR A 175 -6.34 5.29 5.01
CA THR A 175 -5.45 5.31 6.18
C THR A 175 -5.37 3.94 6.86
N GLU A 176 -6.50 3.29 7.09
CA GLU A 176 -6.54 1.97 7.73
C GLU A 176 -6.00 0.86 6.83
N ASP A 177 -6.32 0.90 5.53
CA ASP A 177 -5.84 -0.09 4.56
C ASP A 177 -4.32 0.03 4.38
N SER A 178 -3.80 1.25 4.31
CA SER A 178 -2.35 1.54 4.27
C SER A 178 -1.63 1.03 5.52
N ARG A 179 -2.22 1.22 6.70
CA ARG A 179 -1.65 0.72 7.96
C ARG A 179 -1.60 -0.80 8.01
N LYS A 180 -2.70 -1.45 7.61
CA LYS A 180 -2.76 -2.93 7.53
C LYS A 180 -1.74 -3.47 6.55
N LEU A 181 -1.60 -2.83 5.38
CA LEU A 181 -0.61 -3.22 4.38
C LEU A 181 0.82 -3.04 4.93
N ALA A 182 1.13 -1.90 5.54
CA ALA A 182 2.44 -1.65 6.13
C ALA A 182 2.78 -2.65 7.24
N ALA A 183 1.81 -2.99 8.10
CA ALA A 183 2.00 -4.00 9.12
C ALA A 183 2.23 -5.40 8.53
N ARG A 184 1.46 -5.76 7.49
CA ARG A 184 1.62 -7.04 6.77
C ARG A 184 2.99 -7.15 6.12
N LEU A 185 3.48 -6.09 5.49
CA LEU A 185 4.83 -6.05 4.88
C LEU A 185 5.94 -6.17 5.92
N LYS A 186 5.81 -5.53 7.08
CA LYS A 186 6.76 -5.69 8.19
C LYS A 186 6.85 -7.14 8.68
N ILE A 187 5.70 -7.79 8.87
CA ILE A 187 5.64 -9.20 9.28
C ILE A 187 6.25 -10.10 8.20
N LEU A 188 5.96 -9.83 6.92
CA LEU A 188 6.50 -10.61 5.81
C LEU A 188 8.02 -10.50 5.74
N ASN A 189 8.57 -9.28 5.84
CA ASN A 189 10.01 -9.04 5.84
C ASN A 189 10.69 -9.71 7.03
N TYR A 190 10.13 -9.60 8.23
CA TYR A 190 10.65 -10.27 9.43
C TYR A 190 10.68 -11.79 9.26
N LYS A 191 9.60 -12.40 8.74
CA LYS A 191 9.56 -13.84 8.44
C LYS A 191 10.57 -14.24 7.36
N ALA A 192 10.77 -13.39 6.34
CA ALA A 192 11.75 -13.62 5.28
C ALA A 192 13.18 -13.62 5.85
N GLU A 193 13.51 -12.66 6.74
CA GLU A 193 14.81 -12.60 7.40
C GLU A 193 15.11 -13.83 8.26
N ILE A 194 14.10 -14.30 9.01
CA ILE A 194 14.27 -15.54 9.82
C ILE A 194 14.54 -16.72 8.89
N ARG A 195 13.71 -16.92 7.86
CA ARG A 195 13.88 -18.02 6.91
C ARG A 195 15.21 -17.96 6.17
N TYR A 196 15.66 -16.74 5.83
CA TYR A 196 16.97 -16.56 5.20
C TYR A 196 18.11 -16.98 6.13
N LYS A 197 18.05 -16.60 7.42
CA LYS A 197 19.03 -17.01 8.42
C LYS A 197 19.06 -18.52 8.62
N ASP A 198 17.89 -19.13 8.77
CA ASP A 198 17.76 -20.59 8.93
C ASP A 198 18.31 -21.33 7.70
N TRP A 199 17.94 -20.89 6.49
CA TRP A 199 18.45 -21.44 5.25
C TRP A 199 19.97 -21.29 5.13
N PHE A 200 20.51 -20.14 5.51
CA PHE A 200 21.94 -19.85 5.46
C PHE A 200 22.73 -20.72 6.44
N GLU A 201 22.21 -20.96 7.64
CA GLU A 201 22.82 -21.87 8.60
C GLU A 201 22.80 -23.35 8.13
N ILE A 202 21.67 -23.77 7.53
CA ILE A 202 21.57 -25.10 6.91
C ILE A 202 22.60 -25.23 5.78
N LEU A 203 22.74 -24.23 4.93
CA LEU A 203 23.69 -24.23 3.83
C LEU A 203 25.13 -24.33 4.33
N LYS A 204 25.48 -23.57 5.36
CA LYS A 204 26.81 -23.65 6.00
C LYS A 204 27.11 -25.05 6.56
N GLN A 205 26.12 -25.67 7.20
CA GLN A 205 26.30 -27.01 7.78
C GLN A 205 26.42 -28.12 6.72
N SER A 206 25.77 -27.92 5.58
CA SER A 206 25.77 -28.89 4.46
C SER A 206 26.89 -28.67 3.44
N SER A 207 27.65 -27.58 3.54
CA SER A 207 28.71 -27.21 2.60
C SER A 207 30.09 -27.33 3.24
N ASN A 208 31.06 -27.82 2.47
CA ASN A 208 32.47 -27.77 2.88
C ASN A 208 33.03 -26.39 2.50
N ILE A 209 33.27 -25.53 3.50
CA ILE A 209 33.73 -24.16 3.28
C ILE A 209 35.23 -24.09 3.52
N GLU A 210 36.03 -23.96 2.49
CA GLU A 210 37.47 -23.70 2.58
C GLU A 210 37.72 -22.18 2.47
N MET A 211 38.34 -21.61 3.52
CA MET A 211 38.81 -20.22 3.45
C MET A 211 40.21 -20.18 2.84
N ILE A 212 40.29 -19.69 1.61
CA ILE A 212 41.58 -19.39 0.97
C ILE A 212 42.08 -18.05 1.50
N LYS A 213 43.13 -18.10 2.34
CA LYS A 213 43.84 -16.88 2.75
C LYS A 213 44.80 -16.51 1.60
N ASN A 214 44.56 -15.36 0.98
CA ASN A 214 45.55 -14.70 0.11
C ASN A 214 46.61 -14.00 0.98
#